data_8a43301d4a061b0a93a007029329372c
#
_entry.id   8a43301d4a061b0a93a007029329372c
#
_cell.length_a   1.000
_cell.length_b   1.000
_cell.length_c   1.000
_cell.angle_alpha   90.00
_cell.angle_beta   90.00
_cell.angle_gamma   90.00
#
_symmetry.space_group_name_H-M   'P 1'
#
loop_
_entity.id
_entity.type
_entity.pdbx_description
1 polymer ?
#
loop_
_entity_poly.entity_id
_entity_poly.type
_entity_poly.pdbx_seq_one_letter_code
_entity_poly.pdbx_strand_id
1 'polypeptide(L)'
;VVLSTATASDKPREGIDFFPLSVEYNERMYAVGKIPGGFNKREGKASENAVLTDRVIDRPMRPLFPKDYRNDVTLENLVLSVDQDCSPELTAMLGSAIATAISDIPFDGPTASTQVGLVDGELVFNPTAEQKEKSDLALTVASTREKVIMIEAGANEVPEAKMLEAIFAAHEVNQKVIAFIDQIVAECGKPKHDYVSFAVPEELFEAIQKIVTPEEMEVAVFSDDKQTREENIRKITEKLEEAFADNEEWLAKLGEAVYQYQKKVVRKMILKDHKRPDGRAIEEIRPLAAEIDLIPRVHGSAMFT
;
A
#
# COMPACT_ATOMS: atom_id res chain seq x y z
N VAL A 1 4.37 -14.22 -20.27
CA VAL A 1 2.98 -13.83 -20.54
C VAL A 1 2.18 -13.90 -19.24
N VAL A 2 1.54 -12.79 -18.87
CA VAL A 2 0.66 -12.70 -17.70
C VAL A 2 -0.72 -12.24 -18.15
N LEU A 3 -1.77 -12.89 -17.65
CA LEU A 3 -3.15 -12.43 -17.77
C LEU A 3 -3.48 -11.62 -16.53
N SER A 4 -3.79 -10.34 -16.70
CA SER A 4 -4.19 -9.45 -15.62
C SER A 4 -5.64 -8.99 -15.80
N THR A 5 -6.43 -9.06 -14.73
CA THR A 5 -7.81 -8.60 -14.72
C THR A 5 -8.05 -7.65 -13.56
N ALA A 6 -8.98 -6.71 -13.73
CA ALA A 6 -9.45 -5.80 -12.70
C ALA A 6 -10.99 -5.86 -12.66
N THR A 7 -11.52 -6.17 -11.50
CA THR A 7 -12.99 -6.27 -11.27
C THR A 7 -13.37 -5.49 -10.03
N ALA A 8 -14.56 -4.90 -10.03
CA ALA A 8 -15.13 -4.25 -8.86
C ALA A 8 -16.56 -4.74 -8.60
N SER A 9 -16.99 -4.72 -7.35
CA SER A 9 -18.40 -4.96 -6.99
C SER A 9 -19.25 -3.75 -7.39
N ASP A 10 -20.53 -4.00 -7.68
CA ASP A 10 -21.49 -2.93 -8.01
C ASP A 10 -21.79 -2.02 -6.81
N LYS A 11 -21.68 -2.56 -5.60
CA LYS A 11 -21.99 -1.86 -4.34
C LYS A 11 -20.99 -2.27 -3.24
N PRO A 12 -20.74 -1.39 -2.27
CA PRO A 12 -19.98 -1.74 -1.09
C PRO A 12 -20.74 -2.75 -0.22
N ARG A 13 -20.01 -3.56 0.53
CA ARG A 13 -20.59 -4.46 1.54
C ARG A 13 -21.13 -3.66 2.72
N GLU A 14 -22.18 -4.15 3.38
CA GLU A 14 -22.72 -3.54 4.59
C GLU A 14 -21.66 -3.53 5.71
N GLY A 15 -21.55 -2.42 6.43
CA GLY A 15 -20.67 -2.27 7.59
C GLY A 15 -19.18 -2.15 7.26
N ILE A 16 -18.81 -1.96 5.98
CA ILE A 16 -17.40 -1.79 5.63
C ILE A 16 -16.93 -0.37 5.88
N ASP A 17 -15.81 -0.24 6.58
CA ASP A 17 -15.19 1.03 6.97
C ASP A 17 -13.84 1.31 6.27
N PHE A 18 -13.34 0.36 5.48
CA PHE A 18 -12.09 0.48 4.73
C PHE A 18 -12.27 0.16 3.24
N PHE A 19 -11.27 0.46 2.43
CA PHE A 19 -11.24 0.10 1.01
C PHE A 19 -10.76 -1.35 0.83
N PRO A 20 -11.64 -2.28 0.38
CA PRO A 20 -11.29 -3.68 0.22
C PRO A 20 -10.66 -3.94 -1.16
N LEU A 21 -9.36 -3.76 -1.27
CA LEU A 21 -8.56 -4.16 -2.42
C LEU A 21 -7.94 -5.53 -2.16
N SER A 22 -8.20 -6.48 -3.04
CA SER A 22 -7.53 -7.78 -3.08
C SER A 22 -6.65 -7.86 -4.32
N VAL A 23 -5.41 -8.28 -4.15
CA VAL A 23 -4.50 -8.55 -5.25
C VAL A 23 -4.11 -10.02 -5.17
N GLU A 24 -4.18 -10.72 -6.28
CA GLU A 24 -3.78 -12.12 -6.39
C GLU A 24 -2.79 -12.28 -7.54
N TYR A 25 -1.66 -12.90 -7.24
CA TYR A 25 -0.62 -13.24 -8.20
C TYR A 25 -0.39 -14.76 -8.14
N ASN A 26 -0.65 -15.41 -9.25
CA ASN A 26 -0.64 -16.86 -9.35
C ASN A 26 0.41 -17.34 -10.33
N GLU A 27 1.49 -17.92 -9.80
CA GLU A 27 2.47 -18.67 -10.57
C GLU A 27 2.09 -20.15 -10.61
N ARG A 28 1.88 -20.68 -11.80
CA ARG A 28 1.54 -22.09 -11.98
C ARG A 28 2.70 -22.85 -12.60
N MET A 29 2.85 -24.11 -12.21
CA MET A 29 3.95 -24.96 -12.71
C MET A 29 3.95 -25.10 -14.24
N TYR A 30 2.79 -25.02 -14.87
CA TYR A 30 2.69 -25.07 -16.33
C TYR A 30 3.36 -23.87 -17.02
N ALA A 31 3.48 -22.73 -16.34
CA ALA A 31 4.14 -21.53 -16.89
C ALA A 31 5.63 -21.78 -17.24
N VAL A 32 6.24 -22.76 -16.58
CA VAL A 32 7.61 -23.24 -16.86
C VAL A 32 7.62 -24.67 -17.43
N GLY A 33 6.52 -25.12 -18.01
CA GLY A 33 6.39 -26.43 -18.65
C GLY A 33 6.40 -27.63 -17.69
N LYS A 34 6.10 -27.43 -16.40
CA LYS A 34 6.09 -28.49 -15.39
C LYS A 34 4.68 -28.91 -14.98
N ILE A 35 4.56 -30.15 -14.53
CA ILE A 35 3.34 -30.72 -13.96
C ILE A 35 3.56 -30.93 -12.46
N PRO A 36 2.56 -30.65 -11.60
CA PRO A 36 2.68 -30.90 -10.16
C PRO A 36 3.08 -32.34 -9.86
N GLY A 37 4.14 -32.50 -9.05
CA GLY A 37 4.73 -33.82 -8.75
C GLY A 37 4.03 -34.64 -7.67
N GLY A 38 3.13 -34.04 -6.90
CA GLY A 38 2.41 -34.71 -5.83
C GLY A 38 1.42 -35.77 -6.30
N PHE A 39 0.99 -36.67 -5.40
CA PHE A 39 0.02 -37.73 -5.71
C PHE A 39 -1.26 -37.19 -6.36
N ASN A 40 -1.80 -36.11 -5.83
CA ASN A 40 -3.03 -35.49 -6.34
C ASN A 40 -2.84 -34.68 -7.65
N LYS A 41 -1.63 -34.52 -8.15
CA LYS A 41 -1.29 -33.66 -9.31
C LYS A 41 -1.86 -32.24 -9.20
N ARG A 42 -1.91 -31.70 -7.98
CA ARG A 42 -2.43 -30.37 -7.67
C ARG A 42 -1.33 -29.50 -7.07
N GLU A 43 -1.38 -28.23 -7.36
CA GLU A 43 -0.58 -27.22 -6.69
C GLU A 43 -1.20 -26.90 -5.33
N GLY A 44 -0.36 -26.61 -4.34
CA GLY A 44 -0.77 -26.22 -3.01
C GLY A 44 -1.17 -24.74 -2.92
N LYS A 45 -0.94 -24.18 -1.74
CA LYS A 45 -1.10 -22.73 -1.50
C LYS A 45 -0.10 -21.95 -2.35
N ALA A 46 -0.38 -20.65 -2.55
CA ALA A 46 0.54 -19.71 -3.16
C ALA A 46 1.92 -19.78 -2.48
N SER A 47 2.98 -19.64 -3.26
CA SER A 47 4.35 -19.57 -2.73
C SER A 47 4.53 -18.29 -1.92
N GLU A 48 5.54 -18.27 -1.04
CA GLU A 48 5.90 -17.05 -0.30
C GLU A 48 6.22 -15.89 -1.25
N ASN A 49 6.95 -16.19 -2.34
CA ASN A 49 7.23 -15.20 -3.38
C ASN A 49 5.95 -14.65 -4.03
N ALA A 50 4.97 -15.49 -4.30
CA ALA A 50 3.70 -15.04 -4.86
C ALA A 50 2.96 -14.09 -3.90
N VAL A 51 2.90 -14.42 -2.61
CA VAL A 51 2.29 -13.55 -1.57
C VAL A 51 3.04 -12.23 -1.42
N LEU A 52 4.36 -12.23 -1.52
CA LEU A 52 5.15 -11.00 -1.50
C LEU A 52 4.90 -10.16 -2.76
N THR A 53 4.76 -10.79 -3.91
CA THR A 53 4.42 -10.12 -5.18
C THR A 53 3.04 -9.47 -5.13
N ASP A 54 2.02 -10.12 -4.53
CA ASP A 54 0.72 -9.52 -4.27
C ASP A 54 0.87 -8.17 -3.56
N ARG A 55 1.70 -8.12 -2.53
CA ARG A 55 1.96 -6.90 -1.76
C ARG A 55 2.72 -5.85 -2.54
N VAL A 56 3.67 -6.27 -3.40
CA VAL A 56 4.43 -5.34 -4.27
C VAL A 56 3.52 -4.71 -5.32
N ILE A 57 2.50 -5.43 -5.81
CA ILE A 57 1.48 -4.90 -6.72
C ILE A 57 0.50 -3.98 -5.96
N ASP A 58 0.02 -4.39 -4.78
CA ASP A 58 -0.96 -3.64 -3.98
C ASP A 58 -0.43 -2.26 -3.55
N ARG A 59 0.80 -2.19 -3.08
CA ARG A 59 1.39 -0.99 -2.47
C ARG A 59 1.38 0.25 -3.37
N PRO A 60 1.75 0.19 -4.65
CA PRO A 60 1.64 1.34 -5.55
C PRO A 60 0.23 1.59 -6.09
N MET A 61 -0.64 0.58 -6.12
CA MET A 61 -1.98 0.72 -6.66
C MET A 61 -2.97 1.32 -5.66
N ARG A 62 -2.97 0.82 -4.43
CA ARG A 62 -3.91 1.20 -3.37
C ARG A 62 -4.04 2.71 -3.12
N PRO A 63 -2.96 3.52 -3.06
CA PRO A 63 -3.06 4.96 -2.81
C PRO A 63 -3.72 5.76 -3.91
N LEU A 64 -3.89 5.18 -5.10
CA LEU A 64 -4.43 5.83 -6.29
C LEU A 64 -5.94 5.60 -6.46
N PHE A 65 -6.57 4.81 -5.60
CA PHE A 65 -8.03 4.75 -5.52
C PHE A 65 -8.56 5.90 -4.65
N PRO A 66 -9.77 6.40 -4.91
CA PRO A 66 -10.37 7.42 -4.06
C PRO A 66 -10.46 6.96 -2.60
N LYS A 67 -10.13 7.83 -1.66
CA LYS A 67 -10.08 7.49 -0.23
C LYS A 67 -11.43 7.09 0.35
N ASP A 68 -12.49 7.54 -0.27
CA ASP A 68 -13.89 7.33 0.10
C ASP A 68 -14.57 6.23 -0.72
N TYR A 69 -13.82 5.53 -1.58
CA TYR A 69 -14.31 4.38 -2.33
C TYR A 69 -14.34 3.13 -1.45
N ARG A 70 -15.45 2.38 -1.46
CA ARG A 70 -15.66 1.21 -0.59
C ARG A 70 -16.13 -0.05 -1.32
N ASN A 71 -16.27 0.00 -2.65
CA ASN A 71 -16.57 -1.21 -3.42
C ASN A 71 -15.38 -2.19 -3.34
N ASP A 72 -15.66 -3.48 -3.33
CA ASP A 72 -14.60 -4.49 -3.43
C ASP A 72 -13.91 -4.38 -4.80
N VAL A 73 -12.58 -4.36 -4.79
CA VAL A 73 -11.79 -4.44 -6.02
C VAL A 73 -10.87 -5.65 -5.94
N THR A 74 -10.85 -6.42 -7.01
CA THR A 74 -9.92 -7.55 -7.14
C THR A 74 -9.07 -7.38 -8.39
N LEU A 75 -7.75 -7.44 -8.21
CA LEU A 75 -6.76 -7.52 -9.27
C LEU A 75 -6.21 -8.94 -9.29
N GLU A 76 -6.45 -9.68 -10.35
CA GLU A 76 -5.94 -11.03 -10.50
C GLU A 76 -4.89 -11.09 -11.60
N ASN A 77 -3.74 -11.69 -11.30
CA ASN A 77 -2.62 -11.84 -12.21
C ASN A 77 -2.25 -13.31 -12.30
N LEU A 78 -2.50 -13.92 -13.46
CA LEU A 78 -2.18 -15.31 -13.72
C LEU A 78 -1.00 -15.40 -14.68
N VAL A 79 0.09 -16.00 -14.22
CA VAL A 79 1.29 -16.23 -15.02
C VAL A 79 1.06 -17.44 -15.92
N LEU A 80 1.00 -17.20 -17.21
CA LEU A 80 0.74 -18.23 -18.23
C LEU A 80 2.00 -18.83 -18.82
N SER A 81 3.07 -18.02 -18.95
CA SER A 81 4.35 -18.46 -19.50
C SER A 81 5.46 -17.53 -19.01
N VAL A 82 6.59 -18.09 -18.61
CA VAL A 82 7.75 -17.34 -18.10
C VAL A 82 8.92 -17.46 -19.08
N ASP A 83 9.58 -16.34 -19.31
CA ASP A 83 10.92 -16.23 -19.85
C ASP A 83 11.84 -15.81 -18.69
N GLN A 84 12.98 -16.48 -18.52
CA GLN A 84 13.88 -16.25 -17.38
C GLN A 84 14.46 -14.82 -17.33
N ASP A 85 14.58 -14.18 -18.49
CA ASP A 85 15.11 -12.81 -18.60
C ASP A 85 14.04 -11.73 -18.44
N CYS A 86 12.77 -12.11 -18.32
CA CYS A 86 11.64 -11.19 -18.13
C CYS A 86 10.92 -11.48 -16.83
N SER A 87 11.00 -10.55 -15.86
CA SER A 87 10.30 -10.69 -14.56
C SER A 87 8.79 -10.81 -14.75
N PRO A 88 8.17 -11.92 -14.33
CA PRO A 88 6.72 -12.06 -14.36
C PRO A 88 6.05 -11.10 -13.35
N GLU A 89 6.70 -10.77 -12.25
CA GLU A 89 6.22 -9.82 -11.23
C GLU A 89 6.06 -8.41 -11.83
N LEU A 90 7.09 -7.90 -12.54
CA LEU A 90 7.00 -6.62 -13.24
C LEU A 90 5.93 -6.62 -14.32
N THR A 91 5.80 -7.75 -15.04
CA THR A 91 4.76 -7.91 -16.05
C THR A 91 3.37 -7.86 -15.41
N ALA A 92 3.20 -8.46 -14.23
CA ALA A 92 1.96 -8.41 -13.46
C ALA A 92 1.65 -7.01 -12.93
N MET A 93 2.67 -6.28 -12.45
CA MET A 93 2.52 -4.87 -12.04
C MET A 93 2.04 -4.01 -13.22
N LEU A 94 2.65 -4.16 -14.38
CA LEU A 94 2.24 -3.47 -15.60
C LEU A 94 0.82 -3.87 -16.03
N GLY A 95 0.53 -5.17 -16.02
CA GLY A 95 -0.79 -5.70 -16.37
C GLY A 95 -1.89 -5.20 -15.46
N SER A 96 -1.67 -5.18 -14.15
CA SER A 96 -2.61 -4.63 -13.16
C SER A 96 -2.84 -3.13 -13.37
N ALA A 97 -1.78 -2.37 -13.65
CA ALA A 97 -1.89 -0.93 -13.93
C ALA A 97 -2.71 -0.66 -15.20
N ILE A 98 -2.46 -1.40 -16.28
CA ILE A 98 -3.22 -1.28 -17.54
C ILE A 98 -4.67 -1.72 -17.33
N ALA A 99 -4.92 -2.90 -16.75
CA ALA A 99 -6.26 -3.43 -16.55
C ALA A 99 -7.15 -2.48 -15.74
N THR A 100 -6.59 -1.88 -14.68
CA THR A 100 -7.31 -0.89 -13.86
C THR A 100 -7.51 0.43 -14.61
N ALA A 101 -6.50 0.91 -15.33
CA ALA A 101 -6.56 2.17 -16.06
C ALA A 101 -7.61 2.15 -17.18
N ILE A 102 -7.72 1.05 -17.93
CA ILE A 102 -8.70 0.89 -19.02
C ILE A 102 -10.10 0.52 -18.54
N SER A 103 -10.24 0.04 -17.28
CA SER A 103 -11.53 -0.32 -16.69
C SER A 103 -12.36 0.91 -16.36
N ASP A 104 -13.61 0.70 -15.98
CA ASP A 104 -14.50 1.72 -15.46
C ASP A 104 -14.30 1.99 -13.95
N ILE A 105 -13.40 1.28 -13.28
CA ILE A 105 -13.11 1.46 -11.85
C ILE A 105 -12.46 2.84 -11.61
N PRO A 106 -12.93 3.64 -10.61
CA PRO A 106 -12.29 4.90 -10.23
C PRO A 106 -10.83 4.69 -9.80
N PHE A 107 -9.91 5.30 -10.53
CA PHE A 107 -8.47 5.12 -10.32
C PHE A 107 -7.69 6.33 -10.84
N ASP A 108 -6.87 6.95 -9.98
CA ASP A 108 -6.05 8.13 -10.28
C ASP A 108 -4.62 7.74 -10.72
N GLY A 109 -4.54 6.71 -11.56
CA GLY A 109 -3.32 6.26 -12.19
C GLY A 109 -3.15 6.81 -13.61
N PRO A 110 -2.31 6.17 -14.43
CA PRO A 110 -1.64 4.90 -14.18
C PRO A 110 -0.40 5.00 -13.31
N THR A 111 0.09 3.85 -12.88
CA THR A 111 1.42 3.65 -12.30
C THR A 111 2.27 2.78 -13.23
N ALA A 112 3.57 2.96 -13.17
CA ALA A 112 4.53 2.09 -13.83
C ALA A 112 5.64 1.69 -12.85
N SER A 113 6.27 0.56 -13.12
CA SER A 113 7.32 0.00 -12.27
C SER A 113 8.51 -0.46 -13.09
N THR A 114 9.71 -0.23 -12.55
CA THR A 114 10.97 -0.64 -13.16
C THR A 114 11.86 -1.29 -12.10
N GLN A 115 12.53 -2.39 -12.46
CA GLN A 115 13.62 -2.95 -11.66
C GLN A 115 14.94 -2.32 -12.08
N VAL A 116 15.82 -2.06 -11.11
CA VAL A 116 17.16 -1.53 -11.33
C VAL A 116 18.17 -2.44 -10.64
N GLY A 117 19.17 -2.85 -11.37
CA GLY A 117 20.37 -3.50 -10.87
C GLY A 117 21.58 -2.56 -10.92
N LEU A 118 22.63 -2.90 -10.18
CA LEU A 118 23.94 -2.27 -10.24
C LEU A 118 24.96 -3.35 -10.58
N VAL A 119 25.43 -3.37 -11.82
CA VAL A 119 26.38 -4.37 -12.33
C VAL A 119 27.65 -3.65 -12.75
N ASP A 120 28.79 -4.03 -12.21
CA ASP A 120 30.12 -3.40 -12.47
C ASP A 120 30.09 -1.87 -12.29
N GLY A 121 29.29 -1.35 -11.34
CA GLY A 121 29.14 0.07 -11.06
C GLY A 121 28.16 0.84 -11.96
N GLU A 122 27.57 0.17 -12.97
CA GLU A 122 26.62 0.74 -13.92
C GLU A 122 25.18 0.35 -13.59
N LEU A 123 24.23 1.28 -13.75
CA LEU A 123 22.80 1.01 -13.56
C LEU A 123 22.24 0.25 -14.77
N VAL A 124 21.59 -0.86 -14.50
CA VAL A 124 20.91 -1.71 -15.50
C VAL A 124 19.42 -1.75 -15.19
N PHE A 125 18.58 -1.43 -16.18
CA PHE A 125 17.12 -1.42 -16.04
C PHE A 125 16.54 -2.74 -16.51
N ASN A 126 15.66 -3.33 -15.71
CA ASN A 126 15.03 -4.63 -15.93
C ASN A 126 16.09 -5.71 -16.22
N PRO A 127 17.02 -5.94 -15.27
CA PRO A 127 18.18 -6.82 -15.49
C PRO A 127 17.76 -8.24 -15.82
N THR A 128 18.51 -8.89 -16.73
CA THR A 128 18.38 -10.32 -17.05
C THR A 128 18.74 -11.18 -15.84
N ALA A 129 18.46 -12.48 -15.90
CA ALA A 129 18.81 -13.43 -14.85
C ALA A 129 20.32 -13.40 -14.52
N GLU A 130 21.18 -13.41 -15.55
CA GLU A 130 22.63 -13.33 -15.37
C GLU A 130 23.08 -12.00 -14.72
N GLN A 131 22.45 -10.89 -15.12
CA GLN A 131 22.76 -9.58 -14.54
C GLN A 131 22.29 -9.47 -13.08
N LYS A 132 21.16 -10.08 -12.71
CA LYS A 132 20.68 -10.14 -11.32
C LYS A 132 21.64 -10.86 -10.41
N GLU A 133 22.25 -11.96 -10.86
CA GLU A 133 23.23 -12.71 -10.07
C GLU A 133 24.51 -11.93 -9.77
N LYS A 134 24.89 -10.99 -10.64
CA LYS A 134 26.09 -10.14 -10.50
C LYS A 134 25.82 -8.79 -9.86
N SER A 135 24.56 -8.47 -9.64
CA SER A 135 24.14 -7.14 -9.22
C SER A 135 24.27 -6.93 -7.71
N ASP A 136 24.88 -5.81 -7.31
CA ASP A 136 24.92 -5.34 -5.92
C ASP A 136 23.61 -4.65 -5.48
N LEU A 137 22.65 -4.46 -6.38
CA LEU A 137 21.39 -3.79 -6.13
C LEU A 137 20.23 -4.56 -6.74
N ALA A 138 19.20 -4.83 -5.94
CA ALA A 138 17.91 -5.30 -6.37
C ALA A 138 16.87 -4.24 -5.97
N LEU A 139 16.59 -3.28 -6.83
CA LEU A 139 15.71 -2.15 -6.56
C LEU A 139 14.49 -2.21 -7.48
N THR A 140 13.29 -2.15 -6.90
CA THR A 140 12.03 -1.96 -7.63
C THR A 140 11.46 -0.60 -7.28
N VAL A 141 11.18 0.21 -8.29
CA VAL A 141 10.60 1.55 -8.14
C VAL A 141 9.30 1.62 -8.90
N ALA A 142 8.22 1.96 -8.19
CA ALA A 142 6.95 2.31 -8.81
C ALA A 142 6.65 3.80 -8.68
N SER A 143 6.13 4.40 -9.74
CA SER A 143 5.84 5.83 -9.79
C SER A 143 4.60 6.15 -10.62
N THR A 144 4.00 7.30 -10.31
CA THR A 144 3.04 8.00 -11.15
C THR A 144 3.77 8.99 -12.06
N ARG A 145 3.04 9.84 -12.77
CA ARG A 145 3.64 10.93 -13.58
C ARG A 145 4.49 11.88 -12.74
N GLU A 146 4.07 12.15 -11.52
CA GLU A 146 4.66 13.20 -10.70
C GLU A 146 5.53 12.68 -9.56
N LYS A 147 5.28 11.47 -9.06
CA LYS A 147 5.84 11.00 -7.79
C LYS A 147 6.29 9.55 -7.86
N VAL A 148 7.40 9.27 -7.20
CA VAL A 148 7.73 7.92 -6.77
C VAL A 148 6.81 7.57 -5.61
N ILE A 149 6.11 6.44 -5.71
CA ILE A 149 5.07 6.02 -4.75
C ILE A 149 5.41 4.73 -4.01
N MET A 150 6.32 3.92 -4.56
CA MET A 150 6.79 2.71 -3.90
C MET A 150 8.24 2.46 -4.27
N ILE A 151 9.01 2.06 -3.26
CA ILE A 151 10.39 1.61 -3.39
C ILE A 151 10.53 0.32 -2.60
N GLU A 152 11.17 -0.67 -3.19
CA GLU A 152 11.60 -1.89 -2.51
C GLU A 152 13.03 -2.21 -2.93
N ALA A 153 13.93 -2.36 -1.97
CA ALA A 153 15.34 -2.53 -2.27
C ALA A 153 16.01 -3.57 -1.36
N GLY A 154 16.87 -4.37 -1.97
CA GLY A 154 17.96 -5.10 -1.32
C GLY A 154 19.28 -4.65 -1.93
N ALA A 155 20.30 -4.44 -1.11
CA ALA A 155 21.58 -3.92 -1.59
C ALA A 155 22.76 -4.45 -0.78
N ASN A 156 23.90 -4.64 -1.45
CA ASN A 156 25.17 -4.98 -0.86
C ASN A 156 25.95 -3.69 -0.57
N GLU A 157 25.59 -2.98 0.52
CA GLU A 157 26.26 -1.76 0.98
C GLU A 157 26.39 -0.64 -0.09
N VAL A 158 25.38 -0.51 -0.97
CA VAL A 158 25.35 0.54 -1.99
C VAL A 158 25.19 1.90 -1.31
N PRO A 159 26.04 2.90 -1.62
CA PRO A 159 25.96 4.24 -1.02
C PRO A 159 24.61 4.94 -1.32
N GLU A 160 24.11 5.74 -0.36
CA GLU A 160 22.83 6.44 -0.47
C GLU A 160 22.73 7.32 -1.73
N ALA A 161 23.83 8.00 -2.10
CA ALA A 161 23.84 8.84 -3.30
C ALA A 161 23.59 8.01 -4.59
N LYS A 162 24.17 6.80 -4.68
CA LYS A 162 23.96 5.90 -5.83
C LYS A 162 22.56 5.29 -5.80
N MET A 163 22.05 4.99 -4.61
CA MET A 163 20.67 4.54 -4.44
C MET A 163 19.68 5.62 -4.92
N LEU A 164 19.91 6.88 -4.55
CA LEU A 164 19.05 7.99 -4.96
C LEU A 164 19.10 8.22 -6.48
N GLU A 165 20.31 8.14 -7.08
CA GLU A 165 20.50 8.16 -8.54
C GLU A 165 19.65 7.06 -9.23
N ALA A 166 19.72 5.83 -8.73
CA ALA A 166 18.98 4.71 -9.26
C ALA A 166 17.45 4.91 -9.18
N ILE A 167 16.95 5.47 -8.07
CA ILE A 167 15.52 5.77 -7.89
C ILE A 167 15.04 6.80 -8.92
N PHE A 168 15.76 7.90 -9.11
CA PHE A 168 15.38 8.92 -10.08
C PHE A 168 15.49 8.41 -11.53
N ALA A 169 16.52 7.66 -11.86
CA ALA A 169 16.67 7.06 -13.17
C ALA A 169 15.54 6.07 -13.48
N ALA A 170 15.11 5.25 -12.50
CA ALA A 170 13.93 4.39 -12.64
C ALA A 170 12.64 5.19 -12.86
N HIS A 171 12.47 6.32 -12.16
CA HIS A 171 11.32 7.20 -12.37
C HIS A 171 11.25 7.72 -13.81
N GLU A 172 12.37 8.11 -14.41
CA GLU A 172 12.44 8.53 -15.82
C GLU A 172 12.05 7.41 -16.79
N VAL A 173 12.48 6.17 -16.52
CA VAL A 173 12.06 5.00 -17.30
C VAL A 173 10.56 4.78 -17.18
N ASN A 174 10.01 4.89 -15.96
CA ASN A 174 8.59 4.75 -15.70
C ASN A 174 7.74 5.78 -16.48
N GLN A 175 8.25 7.00 -16.74
CA GLN A 175 7.52 7.99 -17.53
C GLN A 175 7.23 7.49 -18.97
N LYS A 176 8.16 6.75 -19.56
CA LYS A 176 7.98 6.17 -20.90
C LYS A 176 6.89 5.09 -20.90
N VAL A 177 6.88 4.27 -19.84
CA VAL A 177 5.86 3.22 -19.66
C VAL A 177 4.47 3.84 -19.40
N ILE A 178 4.39 4.88 -18.59
CA ILE A 178 3.15 5.63 -18.33
C ILE A 178 2.59 6.21 -19.63
N ALA A 179 3.44 6.86 -20.44
CA ALA A 179 3.02 7.39 -21.73
C ALA A 179 2.47 6.31 -22.68
N PHE A 180 3.03 5.10 -22.64
CA PHE A 180 2.51 3.95 -23.37
C PHE A 180 1.14 3.49 -22.84
N ILE A 181 0.97 3.43 -21.50
CA ILE A 181 -0.33 3.08 -20.90
C ILE A 181 -1.39 4.13 -21.29
N ASP A 182 -1.03 5.42 -21.31
CA ASP A 182 -1.95 6.49 -21.72
C ASP A 182 -2.46 6.32 -23.15
N GLN A 183 -1.61 5.85 -24.07
CA GLN A 183 -2.03 5.54 -25.45
C GLN A 183 -3.07 4.40 -25.45
N ILE A 184 -2.85 3.34 -24.68
CA ILE A 184 -3.82 2.25 -24.55
C ILE A 184 -5.14 2.74 -23.98
N VAL A 185 -5.08 3.57 -22.92
CA VAL A 185 -6.29 4.14 -22.30
C VAL A 185 -7.06 5.03 -23.30
N ALA A 186 -6.36 5.80 -24.12
CA ALA A 186 -6.99 6.62 -25.14
C ALA A 186 -7.70 5.79 -26.22
N GLU A 187 -7.20 4.58 -26.53
CA GLU A 187 -7.79 3.71 -27.57
C GLU A 187 -8.94 2.85 -27.05
N CYS A 188 -8.85 2.32 -25.82
CA CYS A 188 -9.82 1.34 -25.31
C CYS A 188 -10.29 1.56 -23.86
N GLY A 189 -9.91 2.68 -23.23
CA GLY A 189 -10.33 3.01 -21.87
C GLY A 189 -11.83 3.27 -21.77
N LYS A 190 -12.43 2.87 -20.64
CA LYS A 190 -13.82 3.12 -20.31
C LYS A 190 -13.97 4.37 -19.42
N PRO A 191 -15.10 5.11 -19.50
CA PRO A 191 -15.45 6.14 -18.52
C PRO A 191 -15.52 5.50 -17.12
N LYS A 192 -15.03 6.23 -16.12
CA LYS A 192 -15.08 5.75 -14.73
C LYS A 192 -16.51 5.80 -14.21
N HIS A 193 -16.93 4.73 -13.49
CA HIS A 193 -18.28 4.67 -12.93
C HIS A 193 -18.43 5.58 -11.71
N ASP A 194 -19.67 6.05 -11.48
CA ASP A 194 -20.04 6.75 -10.26
C ASP A 194 -20.14 5.77 -9.08
N TYR A 195 -19.83 6.22 -7.88
CA TYR A 195 -19.90 5.40 -6.67
C TYR A 195 -20.47 6.17 -5.47
N VAL A 196 -20.93 5.46 -4.47
CA VAL A 196 -21.38 6.06 -3.22
C VAL A 196 -20.16 6.53 -2.44
N SER A 197 -20.04 7.86 -2.25
CA SER A 197 -18.96 8.46 -1.49
C SER A 197 -19.12 8.24 0.02
N PHE A 198 -18.07 7.72 0.65
CA PHE A 198 -17.97 7.61 2.11
C PHE A 198 -17.15 8.74 2.72
N ALA A 199 -16.93 9.81 1.99
CA ALA A 199 -16.25 10.99 2.51
C ALA A 199 -16.98 11.58 3.73
N VAL A 200 -16.19 12.09 4.67
CA VAL A 200 -16.72 12.83 5.81
C VAL A 200 -17.25 14.18 5.31
N PRO A 201 -18.52 14.54 5.59
CA PRO A 201 -19.04 15.85 5.26
C PRO A 201 -18.24 16.96 5.94
N GLU A 202 -17.97 18.05 5.21
CA GLU A 202 -17.22 19.18 5.75
C GLU A 202 -17.97 19.81 6.94
N GLU A 203 -19.30 19.86 6.87
CA GLU A 203 -20.17 20.33 7.95
C GLU A 203 -20.01 19.54 9.25
N LEU A 204 -19.92 18.19 9.15
CA LEU A 204 -19.64 17.34 10.32
C LEU A 204 -18.25 17.64 10.88
N PHE A 205 -17.25 17.77 10.02
CA PHE A 205 -15.88 18.04 10.43
C PHE A 205 -15.75 19.40 11.13
N GLU A 206 -16.44 20.42 10.64
CA GLU A 206 -16.52 21.73 11.30
C GLU A 206 -17.29 21.69 12.63
N ALA A 207 -18.38 20.92 12.71
CA ALA A 207 -19.18 20.77 13.92
C ALA A 207 -18.35 20.10 15.04
N ILE A 208 -17.57 19.07 14.70
CA ILE A 208 -16.65 18.43 15.64
C ILE A 208 -15.63 19.43 16.18
N GLN A 209 -15.02 20.26 15.33
CA GLN A 209 -14.03 21.27 15.75
C GLN A 209 -14.60 22.37 16.65
N LYS A 210 -15.91 22.61 16.61
CA LYS A 210 -16.59 23.56 17.53
C LYS A 210 -16.83 22.97 18.92
N ILE A 211 -17.00 21.63 19.01
CA ILE A 211 -17.27 20.92 20.26
C ILE A 211 -15.97 20.47 20.94
N VAL A 212 -15.00 20.04 20.15
CA VAL A 212 -13.69 19.54 20.59
C VAL A 212 -12.61 20.45 20.03
N THR A 213 -11.96 21.22 20.88
CA THR A 213 -10.89 22.14 20.43
C THR A 213 -9.62 21.37 20.04
N PRO A 214 -8.74 21.98 19.23
CA PRO A 214 -7.45 21.36 18.90
C PRO A 214 -6.61 21.03 20.15
N GLU A 215 -6.67 21.87 21.18
CA GLU A 215 -5.96 21.70 22.44
C GLU A 215 -6.52 20.51 23.24
N GLU A 216 -7.85 20.33 23.27
CA GLU A 216 -8.51 19.19 23.90
C GLU A 216 -8.12 17.87 23.17
N MET A 217 -8.09 17.88 21.86
CA MET A 217 -7.64 16.74 21.07
C MET A 217 -6.14 16.46 21.27
N GLU A 218 -5.29 17.49 21.35
CA GLU A 218 -3.85 17.34 21.60
C GLU A 218 -3.61 16.67 22.96
N VAL A 219 -4.30 17.10 24.00
CA VAL A 219 -4.23 16.48 25.35
C VAL A 219 -4.67 15.01 25.30
N ALA A 220 -5.71 14.71 24.54
CA ALA A 220 -6.22 13.34 24.44
C ALA A 220 -5.24 12.38 23.74
N VAL A 221 -4.50 12.85 22.73
CA VAL A 221 -3.54 12.00 21.98
C VAL A 221 -2.14 11.98 22.60
N PHE A 222 -1.81 12.92 23.47
CA PHE A 222 -0.48 13.03 24.07
C PHE A 222 -0.36 12.17 25.34
N SER A 223 0.12 10.96 25.17
CA SER A 223 0.47 10.02 26.23
C SER A 223 1.40 8.95 25.70
N ASP A 224 2.35 8.50 26.50
CA ASP A 224 3.21 7.35 26.22
C ASP A 224 2.44 6.01 26.37
N ASP A 225 1.40 5.99 27.19
CA ASP A 225 0.55 4.82 27.36
C ASP A 225 -0.57 4.74 26.31
N LYS A 226 -0.60 3.62 25.58
CA LYS A 226 -1.58 3.37 24.53
C LYS A 226 -3.01 3.29 25.06
N GLN A 227 -3.22 2.64 26.21
CA GLN A 227 -4.56 2.45 26.78
C GLN A 227 -5.15 3.80 27.21
N THR A 228 -4.35 4.64 27.82
CA THR A 228 -4.73 6.01 28.20
C THR A 228 -5.15 6.84 27.00
N ARG A 229 -4.41 6.75 25.88
CA ARG A 229 -4.78 7.45 24.63
C ARG A 229 -6.12 6.95 24.09
N GLU A 230 -6.30 5.63 24.02
CA GLU A 230 -7.55 5.02 23.52
C GLU A 230 -8.75 5.42 24.38
N GLU A 231 -8.61 5.44 25.71
CA GLU A 231 -9.67 5.90 26.62
C GLU A 231 -10.00 7.39 26.44
N ASN A 232 -9.00 8.23 26.27
CA ASN A 232 -9.22 9.66 26.07
C ASN A 232 -9.95 9.93 24.75
N ILE A 233 -9.56 9.25 23.66
CA ILE A 233 -10.25 9.36 22.37
C ILE A 233 -11.68 8.81 22.47
N ARG A 234 -11.90 7.70 23.20
CA ARG A 234 -13.23 7.17 23.43
C ARG A 234 -14.14 8.19 24.13
N LYS A 235 -13.67 8.88 25.18
CA LYS A 235 -14.42 9.94 25.87
C LYS A 235 -14.81 11.09 24.92
N ILE A 236 -13.89 11.47 24.01
CA ILE A 236 -14.19 12.47 22.98
C ILE A 236 -15.27 11.94 22.03
N THR A 237 -15.18 10.69 21.60
CA THR A 237 -16.16 10.08 20.70
C THR A 237 -17.54 10.00 21.37
N GLU A 238 -17.63 9.53 22.62
CA GLU A 238 -18.87 9.48 23.40
C GLU A 238 -19.52 10.88 23.54
N LYS A 239 -18.72 11.92 23.84
CA LYS A 239 -19.19 13.31 23.91
C LYS A 239 -19.79 13.78 22.57
N LEU A 240 -19.20 13.38 21.45
CA LEU A 240 -19.67 13.72 20.10
C LEU A 240 -20.91 12.90 19.71
N GLU A 241 -20.98 11.62 20.09
CA GLU A 241 -22.17 10.78 19.90
C GLU A 241 -23.38 11.36 20.59
N GLU A 242 -23.23 11.81 21.84
CA GLU A 242 -24.30 12.50 22.58
C GLU A 242 -24.70 13.82 21.90
N ALA A 243 -23.73 14.59 21.41
CA ALA A 243 -24.01 15.87 20.75
C ALA A 243 -24.72 15.74 19.40
N PHE A 244 -24.51 14.64 18.71
CA PHE A 244 -25.08 14.35 17.37
C PHE A 244 -26.13 13.25 17.39
N ALA A 245 -26.68 12.90 18.56
CA ALA A 245 -27.64 11.78 18.73
C ALA A 245 -28.86 11.84 17.78
N ASP A 246 -29.26 13.05 17.38
CA ASP A 246 -30.40 13.26 16.48
C ASP A 246 -30.04 13.14 14.98
N ASN A 247 -28.77 12.89 14.63
CA ASN A 247 -28.31 12.83 13.24
C ASN A 247 -27.63 11.48 12.91
N GLU A 248 -28.42 10.51 12.48
CA GLU A 248 -27.95 9.16 12.14
C GLU A 248 -26.88 9.15 11.04
N GLU A 249 -26.96 10.06 10.05
CA GLU A 249 -25.98 10.14 8.97
C GLU A 249 -24.61 10.58 9.51
N TRP A 250 -24.59 11.54 10.44
CA TRP A 250 -23.35 11.99 11.07
C TRP A 250 -22.76 10.93 11.99
N LEU A 251 -23.62 10.22 12.74
CA LEU A 251 -23.19 9.13 13.61
C LEU A 251 -22.51 8.00 12.83
N ALA A 252 -23.04 7.65 11.65
CA ALA A 252 -22.44 6.63 10.79
C ALA A 252 -21.02 6.97 10.30
N LYS A 253 -20.68 8.26 10.21
CA LYS A 253 -19.38 8.77 9.74
C LYS A 253 -18.49 9.33 10.85
N LEU A 254 -18.98 9.33 12.10
CA LEU A 254 -18.31 9.98 13.23
C LEU A 254 -16.94 9.40 13.52
N GLY A 255 -16.79 8.08 13.51
CA GLY A 255 -15.52 7.42 13.77
C GLY A 255 -14.41 7.86 12.81
N GLU A 256 -14.71 7.89 11.51
CA GLU A 256 -13.77 8.38 10.49
C GLU A 256 -13.49 9.87 10.63
N ALA A 257 -14.50 10.68 10.97
CA ALA A 257 -14.35 12.11 11.17
C ALA A 257 -13.43 12.43 12.38
N VAL A 258 -13.61 11.72 13.49
CA VAL A 258 -12.74 11.84 14.69
C VAL A 258 -11.32 11.41 14.34
N TYR A 259 -11.14 10.31 13.60
CA TYR A 259 -9.82 9.85 13.17
C TYR A 259 -9.11 10.89 12.29
N GLN A 260 -9.82 11.48 11.32
CA GLN A 260 -9.26 12.54 10.46
C GLN A 260 -8.86 13.78 11.28
N TYR A 261 -9.67 14.14 12.26
CA TYR A 261 -9.36 15.26 13.16
C TYR A 261 -8.13 14.97 14.02
N GLN A 262 -8.08 13.80 14.65
CA GLN A 262 -6.92 13.32 15.39
C GLN A 262 -5.65 13.37 14.51
N LYS A 263 -5.72 12.85 13.30
CA LYS A 263 -4.61 12.87 12.33
C LYS A 263 -4.14 14.31 12.02
N LYS A 264 -5.07 15.25 11.83
CA LYS A 264 -4.77 16.66 11.58
C LYS A 264 -4.01 17.29 12.74
N VAL A 265 -4.46 17.04 13.98
CA VAL A 265 -3.83 17.56 15.21
C VAL A 265 -2.45 16.94 15.41
N VAL A 266 -2.32 15.61 15.32
CA VAL A 266 -1.03 14.91 15.46
C VAL A 266 -0.01 15.39 14.40
N ARG A 267 -0.43 15.59 13.16
CA ARG A 267 0.47 16.14 12.12
C ARG A 267 0.94 17.55 12.45
N LYS A 268 0.07 18.38 13.01
CA LYS A 268 0.45 19.73 13.49
C LYS A 268 1.47 19.63 14.61
N MET A 269 1.23 18.79 15.62
CA MET A 269 2.16 18.55 16.74
C MET A 269 3.55 18.16 16.24
N ILE A 270 3.63 17.21 15.30
CA ILE A 270 4.92 16.73 14.77
C ILE A 270 5.61 17.80 13.92
N LEU A 271 4.89 18.43 12.98
CA LEU A 271 5.49 19.31 11.98
C LEU A 271 5.78 20.73 12.49
N LYS A 272 4.95 21.25 13.41
CA LYS A 272 5.07 22.62 13.91
C LYS A 272 5.63 22.70 15.31
N ASP A 273 5.17 21.81 16.19
CA ASP A 273 5.50 21.88 17.61
C ASP A 273 6.66 20.94 17.96
N HIS A 274 7.11 20.12 16.98
CA HIS A 274 8.17 19.11 17.12
C HIS A 274 7.92 18.14 18.28
N LYS A 275 6.65 17.82 18.53
CA LYS A 275 6.20 16.92 19.59
C LYS A 275 5.63 15.64 18.99
N ARG A 276 6.07 14.49 19.47
CA ARG A 276 5.46 13.19 19.16
C ARG A 276 4.38 12.88 20.19
N PRO A 277 3.28 12.18 19.80
CA PRO A 277 2.20 11.82 20.70
C PRO A 277 2.63 11.00 21.92
N ASP A 278 3.70 10.22 21.78
CA ASP A 278 4.29 9.39 22.82
C ASP A 278 5.34 10.11 23.70
N GLY A 279 5.51 11.41 23.53
CA GLY A 279 6.43 12.24 24.32
C GLY A 279 7.90 12.11 23.96
N ARG A 280 8.30 11.21 23.06
CA ARG A 280 9.69 11.07 22.60
C ARG A 280 10.13 12.25 21.73
N ALA A 281 11.43 12.54 21.70
CA ALA A 281 12.02 13.47 20.75
C ALA A 281 11.85 12.97 19.31
N ILE A 282 11.93 13.87 18.30
CA ILE A 282 11.69 13.53 16.89
C ILE A 282 12.63 12.42 16.41
N GLU A 283 13.90 12.46 16.81
CA GLU A 283 14.93 11.50 16.41
C GLU A 283 15.10 10.35 17.43
N GLU A 284 14.36 10.35 18.52
CA GLU A 284 14.47 9.32 19.55
C GLU A 284 13.85 8.00 19.10
N ILE A 285 14.66 6.94 19.15
CA ILE A 285 14.21 5.57 18.90
C ILE A 285 13.56 5.02 20.17
N ARG A 286 12.43 4.32 20.04
CA ARG A 286 11.81 3.65 21.19
C ARG A 286 12.74 2.60 21.78
N PRO A 287 12.65 2.32 23.10
CA PRO A 287 13.39 1.23 23.71
C PRO A 287 13.12 -0.07 22.97
N LEU A 288 14.19 -0.76 22.61
CA LEU A 288 14.14 -2.07 21.96
C LEU A 288 14.55 -3.12 22.95
N ALA A 289 13.82 -4.22 23.02
CA ALA A 289 14.16 -5.37 23.84
C ALA A 289 14.10 -6.66 23.00
N ALA A 290 15.03 -7.56 23.24
CA ALA A 290 15.04 -8.88 22.65
C ALA A 290 15.30 -9.93 23.76
N GLU A 291 14.47 -10.94 23.80
CA GLU A 291 14.58 -12.05 24.75
C GLU A 291 14.55 -13.38 23.99
N ILE A 292 15.34 -14.35 24.45
CA ILE A 292 15.40 -15.69 23.89
C ILE A 292 15.01 -16.73 24.96
N ASP A 293 14.72 -17.94 24.52
CA ASP A 293 14.41 -19.08 25.39
C ASP A 293 13.20 -18.87 26.31
N LEU A 294 12.19 -18.15 25.81
CA LEU A 294 10.97 -17.80 26.56
C LEU A 294 10.06 -19.00 26.82
N ILE A 295 10.01 -19.95 25.88
CA ILE A 295 9.12 -21.11 25.95
C ILE A 295 9.96 -22.38 26.13
N PRO A 296 9.79 -23.09 27.23
CA PRO A 296 10.54 -24.33 27.47
C PRO A 296 10.09 -25.46 26.53
N ARG A 297 11.00 -26.37 26.20
CA ARG A 297 10.74 -27.58 25.40
C ARG A 297 10.36 -27.34 23.94
N VAL A 298 10.62 -26.17 23.37
CA VAL A 298 10.58 -25.90 21.93
C VAL A 298 12.01 -25.86 21.37
N HIS A 299 12.14 -25.96 20.04
CA HIS A 299 13.46 -25.89 19.38
C HIS A 299 14.14 -24.53 19.55
N GLY A 300 13.36 -23.48 19.73
CA GLY A 300 13.80 -22.13 20.01
C GLY A 300 12.60 -21.20 20.14
N SER A 301 12.75 -20.14 20.91
CA SER A 301 11.77 -19.08 21.03
C SER A 301 12.48 -17.76 21.24
N ALA A 302 11.97 -16.71 20.63
CA ALA A 302 12.47 -15.36 20.80
C ALA A 302 11.30 -14.36 20.76
N MET A 303 11.45 -13.25 21.48
CA MET A 303 10.57 -12.10 21.45
C MET A 303 11.40 -10.87 21.15
N PHE A 304 10.88 -10.02 20.29
CA PHE A 304 11.44 -8.70 20.00
C PHE A 304 10.32 -7.66 20.13
N THR A 305 10.58 -6.59 20.89
CA THR A 305 9.62 -5.52 21.17
C THR A 305 10.21 -4.15 20.91
#